data_1aa85c779ba5aeedd246bb6a1362bee3
#
_entry.id   1aa85c779ba5aeedd246bb6a1362bee3
#
_cell.length_a   1.000
_cell.length_b   1.000
_cell.length_c   1.000
_cell.angle_alpha   90.00
_cell.angle_beta   90.00
_cell.angle_gamma   90.00
#
_symmetry.space_group_name_H-M   'P 1'
#
loop_
_entity.id
_entity.type
_entity.pdbx_description
1 polymer ?
#
loop_
_entity_poly.entity_id
_entity_poly.type
_entity_poly.pdbx_seq_one_letter_code
_entity_poly.pdbx_strand_id
1 'polypeptide(L)'
;MKVLLVDDNHHMRVLLAEILRALGVRNIFEASDGAEGLQAVRHTPVDIIMTDLAMQPLDGIDFVRLLRKTPGPSQMTPVIMITGHSTLQRVHEARDAGVNEFLAKPLTARGVLGRVALVIDHPRAFAKTATYFGPDRRRRCDPNWAGPWRRTSDTQNKVAQEI
;
A
#
# COMPACT_ATOMS: atom_id res chain seq x y z
N MET A 1 16.59 2.97 1.71
CA MET A 1 15.18 2.78 1.37
C MET A 1 15.04 2.70 -0.14
N LYS A 2 14.34 1.67 -0.62
CA LYS A 2 14.03 1.41 -2.04
C LYS A 2 12.55 1.66 -2.26
N VAL A 3 12.17 2.51 -3.20
CA VAL A 3 10.79 2.86 -3.51
C VAL A 3 10.47 2.49 -4.96
N LEU A 4 9.34 1.82 -5.18
CA LEU A 4 8.79 1.60 -6.51
C LEU A 4 7.65 2.57 -6.76
N LEU A 5 7.71 3.28 -7.87
CA LEU A 5 6.66 4.15 -8.39
C LEU A 5 5.95 3.44 -9.55
N VAL A 6 4.63 3.33 -9.49
CA VAL A 6 3.80 2.72 -10.52
C VAL A 6 2.73 3.72 -10.94
N ASP A 7 2.84 4.28 -12.13
CA ASP A 7 1.91 5.28 -12.66
C ASP A 7 2.06 5.29 -14.19
N ASP A 8 0.99 5.30 -14.94
CA ASP A 8 1.05 5.36 -16.42
C ASP A 8 1.45 6.75 -16.92
N ASN A 9 1.30 7.77 -16.09
CA ASN A 9 1.70 9.13 -16.40
C ASN A 9 3.18 9.39 -16.05
N HIS A 10 4.02 9.49 -17.07
CA HIS A 10 5.45 9.76 -16.92
C HIS A 10 5.75 11.03 -16.10
N HIS A 11 5.00 12.11 -16.31
CA HIS A 11 5.21 13.37 -15.56
C HIS A 11 4.94 13.21 -14.09
N MET A 12 3.97 12.38 -13.71
CA MET A 12 3.68 12.08 -12.30
C MET A 12 4.80 11.26 -11.67
N ARG A 13 5.36 10.27 -12.40
CA ARG A 13 6.52 9.52 -11.91
C ARG A 13 7.73 10.41 -11.68
N VAL A 14 8.02 11.30 -12.64
CA VAL A 14 9.13 12.27 -12.52
C VAL A 14 8.93 13.17 -11.30
N LEU A 15 7.74 13.76 -11.14
CA LEU A 15 7.41 14.63 -10.00
C LEU A 15 7.59 13.90 -8.66
N LEU A 16 7.06 12.69 -8.55
CA LEU A 16 7.19 11.87 -7.34
C LEU A 16 8.66 11.52 -7.06
N ALA A 17 9.41 11.16 -8.10
CA ALA A 17 10.82 10.83 -7.96
C ALA A 17 11.63 12.05 -7.49
N GLU A 18 11.36 13.25 -7.99
CA GLU A 18 11.99 14.48 -7.54
C GLU A 18 11.66 14.79 -6.08
N ILE A 19 10.39 14.69 -5.68
CA ILE A 19 9.98 14.86 -4.28
C ILE A 19 10.71 13.87 -3.38
N LEU A 20 10.74 12.59 -3.76
CA LEU A 20 11.40 11.54 -2.97
C LEU A 20 12.92 11.75 -2.89
N ARG A 21 13.55 12.18 -3.99
CA ARG A 21 15.01 12.54 -3.99
C ARG A 21 15.30 13.70 -3.07
N ALA A 22 14.45 14.73 -3.07
CA ALA A 22 14.56 15.86 -2.14
C ALA A 22 14.40 15.43 -0.67
N LEU A 23 13.66 14.35 -0.40
CA LEU A 23 13.51 13.73 0.91
C LEU A 23 14.63 12.73 1.25
N GLY A 24 15.66 12.60 0.40
CA GLY A 24 16.83 11.75 0.62
C GLY A 24 16.70 10.31 0.14
N VAL A 25 15.62 9.95 -0.57
CA VAL A 25 15.46 8.63 -1.19
C VAL A 25 16.30 8.55 -2.45
N ARG A 26 17.27 7.62 -2.49
CA ARG A 26 18.19 7.46 -3.63
C ARG A 26 17.83 6.31 -4.57
N ASN A 27 17.22 5.26 -4.04
CA ASN A 27 16.89 4.06 -4.82
C ASN A 27 15.40 4.10 -5.20
N ILE A 28 15.12 4.66 -6.36
CA ILE A 28 13.77 4.79 -6.91
C ILE A 28 13.70 3.96 -8.18
N PHE A 29 12.73 3.08 -8.23
CA PHE A 29 12.39 2.26 -9.40
C PHE A 29 11.07 2.77 -9.96
N GLU A 30 10.91 2.69 -11.26
CA GLU A 30 9.72 3.16 -11.95
C GLU A 30 9.11 2.03 -12.76
N ALA A 31 7.79 2.02 -12.84
CA ALA A 31 7.00 1.15 -13.70
C ALA A 31 5.87 1.97 -14.32
N SER A 32 5.59 1.74 -15.58
CA SER A 32 4.58 2.48 -16.35
C SER A 32 3.18 1.90 -16.22
N ASP A 33 3.06 0.70 -15.65
CA ASP A 33 1.78 0.04 -15.39
C ASP A 33 1.90 -1.01 -14.28
N GLY A 34 0.76 -1.59 -13.89
CA GLY A 34 0.73 -2.60 -12.84
C GLY A 34 1.43 -3.91 -13.22
N ALA A 35 1.50 -4.27 -14.50
CA ALA A 35 2.17 -5.49 -14.95
C ALA A 35 3.69 -5.36 -14.85
N GLU A 36 4.24 -4.23 -15.29
CA GLU A 36 5.64 -3.88 -15.12
C GLU A 36 5.99 -3.77 -13.63
N GLY A 37 5.11 -3.16 -12.82
CA GLY A 37 5.25 -3.09 -11.37
C GLY A 37 5.36 -4.47 -10.71
N LEU A 38 4.52 -5.44 -11.13
CA LEU A 38 4.60 -6.82 -10.64
C LEU A 38 5.90 -7.51 -11.03
N GLN A 39 6.41 -7.25 -12.24
CA GLN A 39 7.71 -7.78 -12.67
C GLN A 39 8.85 -7.18 -11.84
N ALA A 40 8.83 -5.86 -11.62
CA ALA A 40 9.84 -5.16 -10.83
C ALA A 40 9.98 -5.74 -9.42
N VAL A 41 8.88 -5.97 -8.72
CA VAL A 41 8.90 -6.50 -7.34
C VAL A 41 9.29 -7.96 -7.22
N ARG A 42 9.24 -8.74 -8.31
CA ARG A 42 9.74 -10.13 -8.36
C ARG A 42 11.26 -10.18 -8.39
N HIS A 43 11.88 -9.22 -9.06
CA HIS A 43 13.33 -9.18 -9.25
C HIS A 43 14.03 -8.34 -8.19
N THR A 44 13.36 -7.31 -7.68
CA THR A 44 13.96 -6.37 -6.73
C THR A 44 13.02 -6.16 -5.55
N PRO A 45 13.37 -6.66 -4.35
CA PRO A 45 12.62 -6.32 -3.15
C PRO A 45 12.68 -4.81 -2.89
N VAL A 46 11.52 -4.21 -2.66
CA VAL A 46 11.37 -2.78 -2.36
C VAL A 46 10.73 -2.59 -0.99
N ASP A 47 11.04 -1.46 -0.35
CA ASP A 47 10.58 -1.14 0.99
C ASP A 47 9.20 -0.50 0.98
N ILE A 48 8.87 0.26 -0.07
CA ILE A 48 7.58 0.94 -0.25
C ILE A 48 7.20 0.92 -1.73
N ILE A 49 5.91 0.75 -2.00
CA ILE A 49 5.33 0.93 -3.33
C ILE A 49 4.39 2.14 -3.29
N MET A 50 4.52 3.04 -4.24
CA MET A 50 3.56 4.12 -4.50
C MET A 50 2.92 3.87 -5.85
N THR A 51 1.61 3.68 -5.88
CA THR A 51 0.88 3.35 -7.12
C THR A 51 -0.26 4.31 -7.36
N ASP A 52 -0.44 4.74 -8.61
CA ASP A 52 -1.69 5.40 -8.99
C ASP A 52 -2.86 4.43 -8.92
N LEU A 53 -4.05 4.98 -8.65
CA LEU A 53 -5.28 4.19 -8.65
C LEU A 53 -5.74 3.86 -10.08
N ALA A 54 -5.71 4.88 -10.96
CA ALA A 54 -6.30 4.82 -12.29
C ALA A 54 -5.23 4.63 -13.35
N MET A 55 -4.88 3.40 -13.66
CA MET A 55 -3.92 3.02 -14.69
C MET A 55 -4.52 2.00 -15.65
N GLN A 56 -3.93 1.89 -16.83
CA GLN A 56 -4.24 0.82 -17.80
C GLN A 56 -2.95 0.13 -18.26
N PRO A 57 -2.99 -1.16 -18.62
CA PRO A 57 -4.15 -2.07 -18.66
C PRO A 57 -4.56 -2.64 -17.29
N LEU A 58 -3.70 -2.53 -16.28
CA LEU A 58 -3.94 -3.05 -14.92
C LEU A 58 -4.03 -1.89 -13.93
N ASP A 59 -5.20 -1.68 -13.33
CA ASP A 59 -5.39 -0.61 -12.37
C ASP A 59 -4.65 -0.88 -11.04
N GLY A 60 -4.49 0.18 -10.23
CA GLY A 60 -3.76 0.10 -8.97
C GLY A 60 -4.38 -0.87 -7.95
N ILE A 61 -5.71 -1.04 -7.95
CA ILE A 61 -6.38 -1.98 -7.05
C ILE A 61 -6.07 -3.42 -7.44
N ASP A 62 -6.17 -3.73 -8.73
CA ASP A 62 -5.88 -5.07 -9.22
C ASP A 62 -4.39 -5.41 -9.13
N PHE A 63 -3.52 -4.44 -9.35
CA PHE A 63 -2.09 -4.56 -9.06
C PHE A 63 -1.86 -4.98 -7.60
N VAL A 64 -2.47 -4.28 -6.63
CA VAL A 64 -2.32 -4.62 -5.21
C VAL A 64 -2.91 -5.99 -4.88
N ARG A 65 -4.07 -6.34 -5.45
CA ARG A 65 -4.66 -7.68 -5.27
C ARG A 65 -3.72 -8.78 -5.72
N LEU A 66 -3.09 -8.62 -6.89
CA LEU A 66 -2.13 -9.58 -7.42
C LEU A 66 -0.86 -9.63 -6.56
N LEU A 67 -0.34 -8.48 -6.14
CA LEU A 67 0.80 -8.39 -5.23
C LEU A 67 0.56 -9.19 -3.94
N ARG A 68 -0.62 -9.02 -3.32
CA ARG A 68 -0.99 -9.71 -2.07
C ARG A 68 -1.25 -11.20 -2.25
N LYS A 69 -1.64 -11.64 -3.45
CA LYS A 69 -1.85 -13.05 -3.77
C LYS A 69 -0.57 -13.79 -4.16
N THR A 70 0.44 -13.08 -4.62
CA THR A 70 1.70 -13.68 -5.08
C THR A 70 2.64 -13.86 -3.90
N PRO A 71 2.94 -15.11 -3.47
CA PRO A 71 3.90 -15.35 -2.41
C PRO A 71 5.28 -14.82 -2.78
N GLY A 72 5.96 -14.17 -1.83
CA GLY A 72 7.29 -13.63 -2.04
C GLY A 72 7.63 -12.50 -1.07
N PRO A 73 8.86 -11.99 -1.11
CA PRO A 73 9.33 -10.96 -0.17
C PRO A 73 8.53 -9.66 -0.27
N SER A 74 7.99 -9.35 -1.45
CA SER A 74 7.21 -8.12 -1.67
C SER A 74 5.72 -8.25 -1.32
N GLN A 75 5.24 -9.45 -0.96
CA GLN A 75 3.83 -9.66 -0.62
C GLN A 75 3.33 -8.77 0.51
N MET A 76 4.20 -8.45 1.47
CA MET A 76 3.90 -7.61 2.63
C MET A 76 4.41 -6.17 2.48
N THR A 77 5.04 -5.83 1.35
CA THR A 77 5.53 -4.47 1.12
C THR A 77 4.41 -3.46 1.27
N PRO A 78 4.59 -2.40 2.06
CA PRO A 78 3.60 -1.34 2.21
C PRO A 78 3.29 -0.66 0.88
N VAL A 79 2.00 -0.42 0.65
CA VAL A 79 1.50 0.26 -0.54
C VAL A 79 0.80 1.56 -0.16
N ILE A 80 1.24 2.66 -0.74
CA ILE A 80 0.61 3.98 -0.70
C ILE A 80 -0.09 4.19 -2.05
N MET A 81 -1.41 4.28 -2.04
CA MET A 81 -2.19 4.50 -3.25
C MET A 81 -2.42 5.99 -3.47
N ILE A 82 -2.07 6.47 -4.67
CA ILE A 82 -2.26 7.85 -5.09
C ILE A 82 -3.59 7.93 -5.81
N THR A 83 -4.39 8.94 -5.47
CA THR A 83 -5.72 9.09 -6.05
C THR A 83 -6.09 10.55 -6.25
N GLY A 84 -6.73 10.85 -7.37
CA GLY A 84 -7.36 12.14 -7.60
C GLY A 84 -8.74 12.20 -6.94
N HIS A 85 -9.79 12.14 -7.75
CA HIS A 85 -11.17 12.05 -7.28
C HIS A 85 -11.59 10.58 -7.20
N SER A 86 -11.60 10.01 -6.00
CA SER A 86 -12.10 8.64 -5.79
C SER A 86 -13.43 8.68 -5.08
N THR A 87 -14.35 7.84 -5.53
CA THR A 87 -15.57 7.55 -4.78
C THR A 87 -15.22 6.78 -3.51
N LEU A 88 -16.05 6.91 -2.47
CA LEU A 88 -15.90 6.11 -1.24
C LEU A 88 -15.83 4.60 -1.54
N GLN A 89 -16.55 4.14 -2.55
CA GLN A 89 -16.53 2.76 -2.98
C GLN A 89 -15.13 2.33 -3.42
N ARG A 90 -14.45 3.10 -4.28
CA ARG A 90 -13.08 2.79 -4.75
C ARG A 90 -12.06 2.80 -3.62
N VAL A 91 -12.21 3.71 -2.65
CA VAL A 91 -11.37 3.72 -1.44
C VAL A 91 -11.58 2.45 -0.61
N HIS A 92 -12.83 1.98 -0.47
CA HIS A 92 -13.13 0.73 0.23
C HIS A 92 -12.55 -0.48 -0.52
N GLU A 93 -12.71 -0.54 -1.85
CA GLU A 93 -12.16 -1.61 -2.69
C GLU A 93 -10.62 -1.67 -2.57
N ALA A 94 -9.94 -0.52 -2.61
CA ALA A 94 -8.49 -0.45 -2.47
C ALA A 94 -8.02 -0.89 -1.07
N ARG A 95 -8.73 -0.47 -0.02
CA ARG A 95 -8.48 -0.95 1.34
C ARG A 95 -8.64 -2.47 1.43
N ASP A 96 -9.69 -2.99 0.80
CA ASP A 96 -10.00 -4.43 0.80
C ASP A 96 -9.03 -5.22 -0.09
N ALA A 97 -8.37 -4.57 -1.05
CA ALA A 97 -7.26 -5.13 -1.81
C ALA A 97 -5.96 -5.21 -1.00
N GLY A 98 -5.82 -4.47 0.09
CA GLY A 98 -4.63 -4.49 0.95
C GLY A 98 -3.72 -3.27 0.82
N VAL A 99 -4.28 -2.11 0.47
CA VAL A 99 -3.58 -0.82 0.49
C VAL A 99 -3.35 -0.38 1.93
N ASN A 100 -2.15 0.13 2.22
CA ASN A 100 -1.78 0.63 3.55
C ASN A 100 -2.28 2.05 3.78
N GLU A 101 -1.97 2.96 2.85
CA GLU A 101 -2.28 4.37 2.98
C GLU A 101 -2.69 4.99 1.64
N PHE A 102 -3.35 6.16 1.73
CA PHE A 102 -3.81 6.92 0.58
C PHE A 102 -3.16 8.30 0.56
N LEU A 103 -2.82 8.75 -0.63
CA LEU A 103 -2.30 10.09 -0.91
C LEU A 103 -3.17 10.75 -1.99
N ALA A 104 -3.85 11.84 -1.63
CA ALA A 104 -4.71 12.56 -2.56
C ALA A 104 -3.89 13.48 -3.48
N LYS A 105 -4.25 13.55 -4.75
CA LYS A 105 -3.78 14.60 -5.68
C LYS A 105 -4.51 15.92 -5.36
N PRO A 106 -3.87 17.10 -5.44
CA PRO A 106 -2.52 17.35 -5.94
C PRO A 106 -1.42 16.93 -4.96
N LEU A 107 -0.30 16.42 -5.50
CA LEU A 107 0.82 15.95 -4.72
C LEU A 107 1.62 17.13 -4.14
N THR A 108 1.96 17.03 -2.86
CA THR A 108 2.85 17.96 -2.19
C THR A 108 3.98 17.21 -1.49
N ALA A 109 5.16 17.81 -1.39
CA ALA A 109 6.28 17.18 -0.68
C ALA A 109 5.92 16.84 0.78
N ARG A 110 5.17 17.71 1.46
CA ARG A 110 4.68 17.46 2.82
C ARG A 110 3.72 16.27 2.89
N GLY A 111 2.82 16.14 1.91
CA GLY A 111 1.87 15.02 1.83
C GLY A 111 2.59 13.69 1.60
N VAL A 112 3.55 13.66 0.67
CA VAL A 112 4.36 12.47 0.37
C VAL A 112 5.17 12.09 1.62
N LEU A 113 5.90 13.04 2.22
CA LEU A 113 6.69 12.79 3.43
C LEU A 113 5.82 12.23 4.56
N GLY A 114 4.66 12.85 4.82
CA GLY A 114 3.75 12.41 5.88
C GLY A 114 3.25 10.98 5.70
N ARG A 115 2.98 10.54 4.46
CA ARG A 115 2.55 9.16 4.19
C ARG A 115 3.69 8.16 4.24
N VAL A 116 4.86 8.52 3.73
CA VAL A 116 6.06 7.70 3.82
C VAL A 116 6.46 7.50 5.29
N ALA A 117 6.52 8.57 6.07
CA ALA A 117 6.82 8.51 7.50
C ALA A 117 5.80 7.64 8.26
N LEU A 118 4.50 7.83 7.99
CA LEU A 118 3.44 7.04 8.64
C LEU A 118 3.59 5.55 8.42
N VAL A 119 3.96 5.14 7.21
CA VAL A 119 4.12 3.73 6.84
C VAL A 119 5.37 3.12 7.48
N ILE A 120 6.43 3.93 7.66
CA ILE A 120 7.71 3.48 8.25
C ILE A 120 7.61 3.46 9.77
N ASP A 121 7.13 4.54 10.37
CA ASP A 121 7.15 4.73 11.83
C ASP A 121 6.01 3.96 12.52
N HIS A 122 4.92 3.72 11.79
CA HIS A 122 3.75 2.99 12.28
C HIS A 122 3.35 1.86 11.31
N PRO A 123 4.22 0.84 11.13
CA PRO A 123 3.93 -0.28 10.26
C PRO A 123 2.67 -1.01 10.74
N ARG A 124 1.73 -1.25 9.82
CA ARG A 124 0.52 -2.01 10.13
C ARG A 124 0.83 -3.50 10.09
N ALA A 125 0.44 -4.21 11.13
CA ALA A 125 0.47 -5.66 11.14
C ALA A 125 -0.35 -6.21 9.96
N PHE A 126 0.11 -7.32 9.37
CA PHE A 126 -0.65 -8.00 8.32
C PHE A 126 -1.59 -9.03 8.93
N ALA A 127 -2.84 -9.00 8.48
CA ALA A 127 -3.86 -9.96 8.86
C ALA A 127 -4.08 -10.95 7.71
N LYS A 128 -4.19 -12.24 8.04
CA LYS A 128 -4.52 -13.31 7.11
C LYS A 128 -5.82 -13.97 7.54
N THR A 129 -6.80 -13.99 6.64
CA THR A 129 -8.06 -14.73 6.79
C THR A 129 -8.29 -15.61 5.58
N ALA A 130 -9.36 -16.38 5.54
CA ALA A 130 -9.70 -17.21 4.38
C ALA A 130 -9.89 -16.39 3.08
N THR A 131 -10.31 -15.12 3.20
CA THR A 131 -10.66 -14.26 2.06
C THR A 131 -9.83 -13.00 1.94
N TYR A 132 -8.94 -12.73 2.91
CA TYR A 132 -8.16 -11.50 2.95
C TYR A 132 -6.72 -11.74 3.39
N PHE A 133 -5.79 -11.14 2.68
CA PHE A 133 -4.41 -10.98 3.11
C PHE A 133 -3.97 -9.53 2.86
N GLY A 134 -3.57 -8.82 3.91
CA GLY A 134 -3.16 -7.43 3.82
C GLY A 134 -3.01 -6.76 5.18
N PRO A 135 -2.67 -5.47 5.20
CA PRO A 135 -2.53 -4.72 6.44
C PRO A 135 -3.83 -4.72 7.24
N ASP A 136 -3.74 -4.85 8.56
CA ASP A 136 -4.92 -4.80 9.44
C ASP A 136 -5.71 -3.52 9.15
N ARG A 137 -7.00 -3.67 8.92
CA ARG A 137 -7.90 -2.56 8.56
C ARG A 137 -8.24 -1.66 9.74
N ARG A 138 -7.88 -2.07 10.96
CA ARG A 138 -8.13 -1.30 12.17
C ARG A 138 -7.06 -0.22 12.31
N ARG A 139 -7.47 1.04 12.40
CA ARG A 139 -6.58 2.17 12.67
C ARG A 139 -6.33 2.39 14.16
N ARG A 140 -7.14 1.78 15.03
CA ARG A 140 -7.00 1.81 16.48
C ARG A 140 -7.13 0.39 16.99
N CYS A 141 -6.05 -0.18 17.48
CA CYS A 141 -6.09 -1.30 18.40
C CYS A 141 -6.23 -0.69 19.79
N ASP A 142 -7.39 -0.86 20.42
CA ASP A 142 -7.53 -0.63 21.84
C ASP A 142 -7.18 -1.95 22.54
N PRO A 143 -6.02 -2.06 23.20
CA PRO A 143 -5.61 -3.28 23.90
C PRO A 143 -6.58 -3.64 25.05
N ASN A 144 -7.39 -2.66 25.53
CA ASN A 144 -8.35 -2.84 26.60
C ASN A 144 -9.80 -3.03 26.10
N TRP A 145 -10.00 -3.23 24.79
CA TRP A 145 -11.34 -3.43 24.26
C TRP A 145 -11.98 -4.71 24.80
N ALA A 146 -12.92 -4.57 25.70
CA ALA A 146 -13.71 -5.64 26.31
C ALA A 146 -15.10 -5.83 25.66
N GLY A 147 -15.39 -5.13 24.56
CA GLY A 147 -16.68 -5.18 23.90
C GLY A 147 -16.88 -6.41 22.99
N PRO A 148 -18.12 -6.68 22.56
CA PRO A 148 -18.40 -7.82 21.68
C PRO A 148 -17.69 -7.65 20.33
N TRP A 149 -16.98 -8.68 19.93
CA TRP A 149 -16.34 -8.74 18.62
C TRP A 149 -17.42 -8.78 17.52
N ARG A 150 -17.47 -7.77 16.68
CA ARG A 150 -18.51 -7.64 15.65
C ARG A 150 -18.35 -8.59 14.47
N ARG A 151 -17.22 -9.32 14.36
CA ARG A 151 -16.94 -10.25 13.26
C ARG A 151 -16.26 -11.51 13.79
N THR A 152 -16.60 -12.65 13.20
CA THR A 152 -16.00 -13.95 13.52
C THR A 152 -14.47 -13.99 13.33
N SER A 153 -13.94 -13.16 12.42
CA SER A 153 -12.50 -12.98 12.20
C SER A 153 -11.75 -12.31 13.36
N ASP A 154 -12.48 -11.63 14.25
CA ASP A 154 -11.88 -10.91 15.37
C ASP A 154 -11.44 -11.86 16.48
N THR A 155 -12.06 -13.04 16.57
CA THR A 155 -11.72 -14.10 17.53
C THR A 155 -10.46 -14.87 17.11
N GLN A 156 -10.18 -14.97 15.82
CA GLN A 156 -9.02 -15.74 15.32
C GLN A 156 -7.69 -14.98 15.42
N ASN A 157 -7.71 -13.64 15.51
CA ASN A 157 -6.50 -12.82 15.63
C ASN A 157 -5.88 -12.85 17.05
N LYS A 158 -6.61 -13.31 18.08
CA LYS A 158 -6.06 -13.47 19.43
C LYS A 158 -5.02 -14.61 19.50
N VAL A 159 -5.16 -15.61 18.64
CA VAL A 159 -4.26 -16.77 18.59
C VAL A 159 -2.93 -16.47 17.89
N ALA A 160 -2.90 -15.49 16.98
CA ALA A 160 -1.70 -15.13 16.22
C ALA A 160 -0.75 -14.17 16.97
N GLN A 161 -1.17 -13.62 18.11
CA GLN A 161 -0.33 -12.75 18.96
C GLN A 161 0.31 -13.49 20.13
N GLU A 162 -0.01 -14.79 20.34
CA GLU A 162 0.54 -15.62 21.40
C GLU A 162 1.55 -16.67 20.91
N ILE A 163 2.00 -16.58 19.65
CA ILE A 163 3.10 -17.36 19.09
C ILE A 163 4.16 -16.38 18.60
#